data_4a0ea06ce23744586d590b245cae96a2
#
_entry.id   4a0ea06ce23744586d590b245cae96a2
#
_cell.length_a   1.000
_cell.length_b   1.000
_cell.length_c   1.000
_cell.angle_alpha   90.00
_cell.angle_beta   90.00
_cell.angle_gamma   90.00
#
_symmetry.space_group_name_H-M   'P 1'
#
loop_
_entity.id
_entity.type
_entity.pdbx_description
1 polymer ?
#
loop_
_entity_poly.entity_id
_entity_poly.type
_entity_poly.pdbx_seq_one_letter_code
_entity_poly.pdbx_strand_id
1 'polypeptide(L)'
;VSAIFAFFLPALALKIGRKTTHTISFIAGGLGLISIYFIDNPYLLILSMVGVGIAWASILAMPYAMLAGSIPAKKMGVYMGIFNFFICIPQIINSILGGPIVKYFYGGNPIYAIMMSGVAFIIAALLVQRVQDDEKPIKA
;
A
#
# COMPACT_ATOMS: atom_id res chain seq x y z
N VAL A 1 7.72 -3.82 -12.28
CA VAL A 1 6.89 -4.77 -11.51
C VAL A 1 5.48 -4.22 -11.33
N SER A 2 5.29 -3.02 -10.75
CA SER A 2 3.96 -2.45 -10.44
C SER A 2 3.03 -2.39 -11.65
N ALA A 3 3.52 -1.92 -12.80
CA ALA A 3 2.74 -1.83 -14.03
C ALA A 3 2.26 -3.21 -14.52
N ILE A 4 3.14 -4.20 -14.48
CA ILE A 4 2.78 -5.58 -14.87
C ILE A 4 1.73 -6.14 -13.91
N PHE A 5 1.95 -5.98 -12.61
CA PHE A 5 1.01 -6.49 -11.60
C PHE A 5 -0.35 -5.79 -11.64
N ALA A 6 -0.40 -4.50 -12.03
CA ALA A 6 -1.64 -3.75 -12.18
C ALA A 6 -2.61 -4.39 -13.19
N PHE A 7 -2.12 -5.07 -14.23
CA PHE A 7 -2.98 -5.81 -15.15
C PHE A 7 -3.64 -7.04 -14.53
N PHE A 8 -2.99 -7.66 -13.55
CA PHE A 8 -3.52 -8.85 -12.87
C PHE A 8 -4.42 -8.51 -11.68
N LEU A 9 -4.32 -7.28 -11.13
CA LEU A 9 -5.08 -6.86 -9.96
C LEU A 9 -6.60 -7.00 -10.12
N PRO A 10 -7.23 -6.57 -11.24
CA PRO A 10 -8.67 -6.72 -11.41
C PRO A 10 -9.10 -8.19 -11.39
N ALA A 11 -8.36 -9.05 -12.08
CA ALA A 11 -8.66 -10.48 -12.11
C ALA A 11 -8.53 -11.13 -10.72
N LEU A 12 -7.51 -10.72 -9.96
CA LEU A 12 -7.30 -11.20 -8.61
C LEU A 12 -8.40 -10.70 -7.66
N ALA A 13 -8.76 -9.41 -7.78
CA ALA A 13 -9.83 -8.81 -6.99
C ALA A 13 -11.20 -9.46 -7.24
N LEU A 14 -11.48 -9.87 -8.48
CA LEU A 14 -12.69 -10.60 -8.82
C LEU A 14 -12.73 -12.01 -8.19
N LYS A 15 -11.58 -12.68 -8.08
CA LYS A 15 -11.50 -14.04 -7.53
C LYS A 15 -11.53 -14.09 -6.01
N ILE A 16 -10.76 -13.26 -5.34
CA ILE A 16 -10.56 -13.31 -3.88
C ILE A 16 -11.09 -12.07 -3.15
N GLY A 17 -11.65 -11.11 -3.88
CA GLY A 17 -12.18 -9.85 -3.36
C GLY A 17 -11.12 -8.75 -3.27
N ARG A 18 -11.55 -7.50 -3.38
CA ARG A 18 -10.69 -6.30 -3.36
C ARG A 18 -9.91 -6.18 -2.05
N LYS A 19 -10.59 -6.36 -0.94
CA LYS A 19 -10.05 -6.30 0.41
C LYS A 19 -8.92 -7.30 0.63
N THR A 20 -9.15 -8.56 0.29
CA THR A 20 -8.16 -9.64 0.43
C THR A 20 -6.95 -9.38 -0.48
N THR A 21 -7.18 -8.98 -1.73
CA THR A 21 -6.13 -8.62 -2.68
C THR A 21 -5.26 -7.49 -2.12
N HIS A 22 -5.87 -6.45 -1.57
CA HIS A 22 -5.15 -5.33 -0.98
C HIS A 22 -4.33 -5.72 0.25
N THR A 23 -4.91 -6.55 1.12
CA THR A 23 -4.22 -7.08 2.31
C THR A 23 -2.99 -7.90 1.93
N ILE A 24 -3.12 -8.84 1.00
CA ILE A 24 -1.99 -9.67 0.53
C ILE A 24 -0.89 -8.79 -0.08
N SER A 25 -1.29 -7.79 -0.87
CA SER A 25 -0.35 -6.85 -1.48
C SER A 25 0.42 -6.04 -0.42
N PHE A 26 -0.25 -5.58 0.63
CA PHE A 26 0.41 -4.88 1.73
C PHE A 26 1.37 -5.78 2.52
N ILE A 27 1.00 -7.02 2.77
CA ILE A 27 1.90 -8.00 3.42
C ILE A 27 3.14 -8.22 2.56
N ALA A 28 2.98 -8.43 1.26
CA ALA A 28 4.10 -8.60 0.33
C ALA A 28 5.02 -7.38 0.32
N GLY A 29 4.45 -6.16 0.28
CA GLY A 29 5.22 -4.92 0.32
C GLY A 29 5.92 -4.70 1.65
N GLY A 30 5.24 -4.97 2.76
CA GLY A 30 5.82 -4.86 4.10
C GLY A 30 6.99 -5.79 4.32
N LEU A 31 6.84 -7.06 3.93
CA LEU A 31 7.93 -8.04 3.96
C LEU A 31 9.07 -7.64 3.03
N GLY A 32 8.74 -7.12 1.83
CA GLY A 32 9.74 -6.59 0.89
C GLY A 32 10.56 -5.46 1.51
N LEU A 33 9.94 -4.47 2.14
CA LEU A 33 10.64 -3.36 2.80
C LEU A 33 11.47 -3.82 4.00
N ILE A 34 10.94 -4.70 4.83
CA ILE A 34 11.66 -5.24 6.00
C ILE A 34 12.86 -6.08 5.56
N SER A 35 12.72 -6.87 4.49
CA SER A 35 13.80 -7.71 3.99
C SER A 35 15.03 -6.93 3.52
N ILE A 36 14.87 -5.67 3.10
CA ILE A 36 15.98 -4.80 2.68
C ILE A 36 17.02 -4.66 3.80
N TYR A 37 16.59 -4.66 5.05
CA TYR A 37 17.51 -4.56 6.20
C TYR A 37 18.44 -5.77 6.34
N PHE A 38 18.01 -6.95 5.88
CA PHE A 38 18.75 -8.22 6.03
C PHE A 38 19.53 -8.62 4.77
N ILE A 39 19.39 -7.85 3.69
CA ILE A 39 19.96 -8.21 2.38
C ILE A 39 21.14 -7.28 2.08
N ASP A 40 22.36 -7.84 2.10
CA ASP A 40 23.58 -7.12 1.70
C ASP A 40 23.85 -7.22 0.19
N ASN A 41 23.30 -8.23 -0.48
CA ASN A 41 23.53 -8.46 -1.91
C ASN A 41 22.59 -7.60 -2.77
N PRO A 42 23.12 -6.66 -3.59
CA PRO A 42 22.32 -5.79 -4.45
C PRO A 42 21.36 -6.54 -5.39
N TYR A 43 21.74 -7.71 -5.88
CA TYR A 43 20.88 -8.50 -6.78
C TYR A 43 19.65 -9.07 -6.08
N LEU A 44 19.76 -9.41 -4.79
CA LEU A 44 18.63 -9.90 -4.00
C LEU A 44 17.65 -8.79 -3.62
N LEU A 45 18.08 -7.52 -3.62
CA LEU A 45 17.19 -6.37 -3.41
C LEU A 45 16.12 -6.26 -4.51
N ILE A 46 16.40 -6.78 -5.72
CA ILE A 46 15.39 -6.85 -6.78
C ILE A 46 14.17 -7.65 -6.34
N LEU A 47 14.39 -8.75 -5.60
CA LEU A 47 13.30 -9.58 -5.08
C LEU A 47 12.46 -8.82 -4.04
N SER A 48 13.11 -8.07 -3.14
CA SER A 48 12.41 -7.18 -2.21
C SER A 48 11.56 -6.14 -2.94
N MET A 49 12.08 -5.57 -4.03
CA MET A 49 11.37 -4.59 -4.85
C MET A 49 10.16 -5.19 -5.59
N VAL A 50 10.12 -6.49 -5.82
CA VAL A 50 8.91 -7.15 -6.36
C VAL A 50 7.75 -7.01 -5.38
N GLY A 51 7.95 -7.31 -4.11
CA GLY A 51 6.93 -7.14 -3.06
C GLY A 51 6.45 -5.70 -2.93
N VAL A 52 7.40 -4.75 -2.92
CA VAL A 52 7.09 -3.30 -2.88
C VAL A 52 6.28 -2.88 -4.11
N GLY A 53 6.63 -3.38 -5.30
CA GLY A 53 5.93 -3.09 -6.54
C GLY A 53 4.49 -3.61 -6.56
N ILE A 54 4.25 -4.79 -5.98
CA ILE A 54 2.91 -5.37 -5.80
C ILE A 54 2.05 -4.47 -4.89
N ALA A 55 2.61 -4.06 -3.74
CA ALA A 55 1.92 -3.16 -2.82
C ALA A 55 1.59 -1.82 -3.48
N TRP A 56 2.54 -1.23 -4.21
CA TRP A 56 2.36 0.05 -4.88
C TRP A 56 1.23 0.01 -5.91
N ALA A 57 1.15 -1.03 -6.73
CA ALA A 57 0.06 -1.22 -7.67
C ALA A 57 -1.30 -1.30 -6.95
N SER A 58 -1.36 -2.02 -5.84
CA SER A 58 -2.58 -2.19 -5.05
C SER A 58 -2.99 -0.88 -4.35
N ILE A 59 -2.05 -0.10 -3.81
CA ILE A 59 -2.30 1.21 -3.17
C ILE A 59 -2.96 2.18 -4.15
N LEU A 60 -2.54 2.17 -5.41
CA LEU A 60 -3.09 3.05 -6.43
C LEU A 60 -4.46 2.60 -6.95
N ALA A 61 -4.82 1.33 -6.84
CA ALA A 61 -6.02 0.79 -7.47
C ALA A 61 -7.12 0.40 -6.46
N MET A 62 -6.80 -0.36 -5.43
CA MET A 62 -7.80 -1.00 -4.57
C MET A 62 -8.60 -0.03 -3.70
N PRO A 63 -8.01 0.97 -3.01
CA PRO A 63 -8.77 1.90 -2.19
C PRO A 63 -9.75 2.73 -3.01
N TYR A 64 -9.36 3.17 -4.21
CA TYR A 64 -10.25 3.89 -5.11
C TYR A 64 -11.40 3.01 -5.62
N ALA A 65 -11.12 1.75 -5.91
CA ALA A 65 -12.14 0.80 -6.35
C ALA A 65 -13.15 0.49 -5.23
N MET A 66 -12.68 0.30 -3.99
CA MET A 66 -13.55 0.11 -2.82
C MET A 66 -14.40 1.34 -2.54
N LEU A 67 -13.80 2.52 -2.57
CA LEU A 67 -14.50 3.79 -2.37
C LEU A 67 -15.57 4.02 -3.44
N ALA A 68 -15.21 3.82 -4.72
CA ALA A 68 -16.13 3.99 -5.84
C ALA A 68 -17.35 3.06 -5.77
N GLY A 69 -17.15 1.84 -5.25
CA GLY A 69 -18.25 0.87 -5.06
C GLY A 69 -19.22 1.23 -3.94
N SER A 70 -18.80 2.11 -3.00
CA SER A 70 -19.59 2.44 -1.80
C SER A 70 -20.29 3.80 -1.88
N ILE A 71 -20.05 4.59 -2.95
CA ILE A 71 -20.52 5.98 -3.04
C ILE A 71 -21.50 6.17 -4.21
N PRO A 72 -22.61 6.92 -3.99
CA PRO A 72 -23.51 7.31 -5.07
C PRO A 72 -22.80 8.17 -6.13
N ALA A 73 -23.04 7.88 -7.41
CA ALA A 73 -22.39 8.55 -8.55
C ALA A 73 -22.47 10.09 -8.49
N LYS A 74 -23.58 10.66 -8.00
CA LYS A 74 -23.77 12.12 -7.87
C LYS A 74 -22.78 12.80 -6.90
N LYS A 75 -22.21 12.06 -5.95
CA LYS A 75 -21.31 12.60 -4.92
C LYS A 75 -19.86 12.12 -5.10
N MET A 76 -19.58 11.35 -6.14
CA MET A 76 -18.29 10.71 -6.39
C MET A 76 -17.13 11.71 -6.34
N GLY A 77 -17.25 12.85 -7.02
CA GLY A 77 -16.16 13.85 -7.08
C GLY A 77 -15.78 14.41 -5.71
N VAL A 78 -16.77 14.71 -4.86
CA VAL A 78 -16.53 15.26 -3.52
C VAL A 78 -15.81 14.22 -2.63
N TYR A 79 -16.29 12.98 -2.61
CA TYR A 79 -15.69 11.94 -1.79
C TYR A 79 -14.30 11.53 -2.27
N MET A 80 -14.07 11.50 -3.59
CA MET A 80 -12.74 11.27 -4.14
C MET A 80 -11.77 12.40 -3.79
N GLY A 81 -12.26 13.65 -3.78
CA GLY A 81 -11.50 14.80 -3.32
C GLY A 81 -11.10 14.67 -1.83
N ILE A 82 -12.05 14.36 -0.97
CA ILE A 82 -11.80 14.13 0.47
C ILE A 82 -10.80 12.98 0.65
N PHE A 83 -10.97 11.88 -0.08
CA PHE A 83 -10.06 10.74 -0.01
C PHE A 83 -8.63 11.12 -0.39
N ASN A 84 -8.46 11.96 -1.41
CA ASN A 84 -7.14 12.45 -1.79
C ASN A 84 -6.47 13.28 -0.70
N PHE A 85 -7.21 14.00 0.15
CA PHE A 85 -6.64 14.68 1.31
C PHE A 85 -5.97 13.69 2.28
N PHE A 86 -6.61 12.54 2.53
CA PHE A 86 -6.02 11.49 3.38
C PHE A 86 -4.75 10.88 2.80
N ILE A 87 -4.52 11.01 1.50
CA ILE A 87 -3.28 10.58 0.84
C ILE A 87 -2.25 11.71 0.87
N CYS A 88 -2.65 12.94 0.50
CA CYS A 88 -1.72 14.07 0.33
C CYS A 88 -1.22 14.61 1.66
N ILE A 89 -2.05 14.72 2.69
CA ILE A 89 -1.67 15.30 3.98
C ILE A 89 -0.51 14.52 4.62
N PRO A 90 -0.57 13.17 4.77
CA PRO A 90 0.57 12.43 5.30
C PRO A 90 1.85 12.57 4.46
N GLN A 91 1.73 12.69 3.14
CA GLN A 91 2.89 12.89 2.27
C GLN A 91 3.54 14.26 2.49
N ILE A 92 2.73 15.32 2.65
CA ILE A 92 3.23 16.66 2.97
C ILE A 92 3.92 16.65 4.33
N ILE A 93 3.30 16.06 5.34
CA ILE A 93 3.89 15.93 6.68
C ILE A 93 5.20 15.16 6.62
N ASN A 94 5.24 14.05 5.91
CA ASN A 94 6.47 13.25 5.76
C ASN A 94 7.56 14.00 4.98
N SER A 95 7.20 14.82 4.00
CA SER A 95 8.17 15.64 3.27
C SER A 95 8.87 16.67 4.16
N ILE A 96 8.16 17.21 5.15
CA ILE A 96 8.70 18.19 6.10
C ILE A 96 9.46 17.49 7.23
N LEU A 97 8.87 16.46 7.81
CA LEU A 97 9.37 15.81 9.03
C LEU A 97 10.29 14.62 8.77
N GLY A 98 10.24 14.01 7.59
CA GLY A 98 10.99 12.78 7.29
C GLY A 98 12.51 12.95 7.44
N GLY A 99 13.07 14.05 6.93
CA GLY A 99 14.49 14.35 7.10
C GLY A 99 14.92 14.53 8.57
N PRO A 100 14.25 15.40 9.34
CA PRO A 100 14.45 15.50 10.79
C PRO A 100 14.28 14.19 11.54
N ILE A 101 13.26 13.40 11.24
CA ILE A 101 13.04 12.09 11.88
C ILE A 101 14.23 11.16 11.61
N VAL A 102 14.68 11.04 10.36
CA VAL A 102 15.84 10.21 10.03
C VAL A 102 17.08 10.68 10.77
N LYS A 103 17.31 12.00 10.82
CA LYS A 103 18.50 12.58 11.47
C LYS A 103 18.50 12.38 12.99
N TYR A 104 17.39 12.68 13.67
CA TYR A 104 17.36 12.75 15.13
C TYR A 104 16.89 11.45 15.80
N PHE A 105 15.95 10.69 15.18
CA PHE A 105 15.43 9.44 15.75
C PHE A 105 16.17 8.21 15.26
N TYR A 106 16.63 8.22 14.00
CA TYR A 106 17.31 7.07 13.39
C TYR A 106 18.82 7.24 13.25
N GLY A 107 19.41 8.23 13.95
CA GLY A 107 20.85 8.47 13.94
C GLY A 107 21.44 8.76 12.56
N GLY A 108 20.64 9.31 11.63
CA GLY A 108 21.04 9.60 10.27
C GLY A 108 21.00 8.40 9.32
N ASN A 109 20.58 7.22 9.79
CA ASN A 109 20.53 6.02 8.95
C ASN A 109 19.12 5.81 8.36
N PRO A 110 18.91 6.00 7.04
CA PRO A 110 17.58 5.89 6.41
C PRO A 110 17.03 4.48 6.36
N ILE A 111 17.84 3.43 6.58
CA ILE A 111 17.40 2.04 6.54
C ILE A 111 16.32 1.76 7.60
N TYR A 112 16.42 2.41 8.77
CA TYR A 112 15.41 2.27 9.82
C TYR A 112 14.06 2.88 9.43
N ALA A 113 14.07 3.97 8.65
CA ALA A 113 12.84 4.55 8.12
C ALA A 113 12.16 3.59 7.12
N ILE A 114 12.94 2.93 6.27
CA ILE A 114 12.45 1.92 5.33
C ILE A 114 11.85 0.73 6.08
N MET A 115 12.53 0.23 7.11
CA MET A 115 12.05 -0.87 7.93
C MET A 115 10.74 -0.51 8.67
N MET A 116 10.67 0.69 9.25
CA MET A 116 9.45 1.18 9.90
C MET A 116 8.30 1.34 8.91
N SER A 117 8.57 1.75 7.68
CA SER A 117 7.55 1.78 6.61
C SER A 117 7.02 0.38 6.29
N GLY A 118 7.89 -0.64 6.31
CA GLY A 118 7.48 -2.03 6.15
C GLY A 118 6.56 -2.49 7.28
N VAL A 119 6.88 -2.16 8.53
CA VAL A 119 6.02 -2.43 9.70
C VAL A 119 4.67 -1.72 9.56
N ALA A 120 4.67 -0.45 9.12
CA ALA A 120 3.43 0.30 8.87
C ALA A 120 2.56 -0.37 7.80
N PHE A 121 3.14 -0.97 6.76
CA PHE A 121 2.40 -1.74 5.75
C PHE A 121 1.74 -2.98 6.35
N ILE A 122 2.42 -3.71 7.24
CA ILE A 122 1.83 -4.86 7.94
C ILE A 122 0.65 -4.42 8.83
N ILE A 123 0.82 -3.33 9.56
CA ILE A 123 -0.27 -2.75 10.38
C ILE A 123 -1.44 -2.34 9.47
N ALA A 124 -1.17 -1.68 8.36
CA ALA A 124 -2.20 -1.29 7.38
C ALA A 124 -2.93 -2.52 6.82
N ALA A 125 -2.23 -3.62 6.53
CA ALA A 125 -2.82 -4.88 6.11
C ALA A 125 -3.86 -5.42 7.12
N LEU A 126 -3.55 -5.31 8.41
CA LEU A 126 -4.47 -5.71 9.48
C LEU A 126 -5.67 -4.77 9.57
N LEU A 127 -5.45 -3.47 9.42
CA LEU A 127 -6.52 -2.46 9.48
C LEU A 127 -7.47 -2.55 8.30
N VAL A 128 -6.99 -2.89 7.11
CA VAL A 128 -7.83 -3.12 5.92
C VAL A 128 -8.89 -4.19 6.18
N GLN A 129 -8.60 -5.18 7.04
CA GLN A 129 -9.59 -6.22 7.39
C GLN A 129 -10.82 -5.66 8.11
N ARG A 130 -10.76 -4.49 8.70
CA ARG A 130 -11.89 -3.81 9.34
C ARG A 130 -12.74 -2.96 8.39
N VAL A 131 -12.26 -2.73 7.17
CA VAL A 131 -13.02 -1.99 6.15
C VAL A 131 -14.19 -2.84 5.69
N GLN A 132 -15.38 -2.26 5.61
CA GLN A 132 -16.53 -2.91 5.00
C GLN A 132 -16.44 -2.73 3.47
N ASP A 133 -16.45 -3.84 2.75
CA ASP A 133 -16.50 -3.87 1.29
C ASP A 133 -17.71 -4.72 0.88
N ASP A 134 -18.69 -4.08 0.27
CA ASP A 134 -19.97 -4.71 -0.08
C ASP A 134 -19.88 -5.61 -1.34
N GLU A 135 -18.78 -5.53 -2.08
CA GLU A 135 -18.54 -6.41 -3.22
C GLU A 135 -18.08 -7.81 -2.78
N LYS A 136 -18.95 -8.77 -2.99
CA LYS A 136 -18.61 -10.19 -2.82
C LYS A 136 -17.78 -10.68 -4.02
N PRO A 137 -16.75 -11.52 -3.80
CA PRO A 137 -16.06 -12.18 -4.90
C PRO A 137 -17.04 -13.00 -5.73
N ILE A 138 -16.86 -13.00 -7.04
CA ILE A 138 -17.64 -13.83 -7.95
C ILE A 138 -17.28 -15.28 -7.64
N LYS A 139 -18.25 -16.02 -7.09
CA LYS A 139 -18.11 -17.47 -6.94
C LYS A 139 -18.13 -18.08 -8.34
N ALA A 140 -16.99 -18.66 -8.74
CA ALA A 140 -16.88 -19.45 -9.95
C ALA A 140 -17.64 -20.79 -9.80
#